data_d4a478f5e5cd44d034ea652a7083d4cf
#
_entry.id   d4a478f5e5cd44d034ea652a7083d4cf
#
_cell.length_a   1.000
_cell.length_b   1.000
_cell.length_c   1.000
_cell.angle_alpha   90.00
_cell.angle_beta   90.00
_cell.angle_gamma   90.00
#
_symmetry.space_group_name_H-M   'P 1'
#
loop_
_entity.id
_entity.type
_entity.pdbx_description
1 polymer ?
#
loop_
_entity_poly.entity_id
_entity_poly.type
_entity_poly.pdbx_seq_one_letter_code
_entity_poly.pdbx_strand_id
1 'polypeptide(L)'
;EISGNYDTVSVSMPVLMNKDLPLTVSLVGGAGATEDNCVVEVEPKSIQVAGDTTVLQKLNQLVVATVDLSSFATSYEATVTIPLGNDLKNLSGVTEATVRISVRGLETAKVTATNITTTGTNRRVEIMTTSLDVTVRAPADTISQITADNVRVVVDLTNYRATSGTVAVPAKVYVDGFSNAGAIGEYVVNVHFTGG
;
A
#
# COMPACT_ATOMS: atom_id res chain seq x y z
N GLU A 1 -74.27 -7.12 7.16
CA GLU A 1 -73.09 -6.21 7.28
C GLU A 1 -71.85 -7.05 7.03
N ILE A 2 -71.20 -6.81 5.86
CA ILE A 2 -69.93 -7.42 5.55
C ILE A 2 -68.87 -6.38 5.96
N SER A 3 -68.25 -6.56 7.11
CA SER A 3 -67.09 -5.78 7.55
C SER A 3 -65.86 -6.36 6.85
N GLY A 4 -65.50 -5.79 5.73
CA GLY A 4 -64.25 -6.12 5.03
C GLY A 4 -63.06 -5.39 5.67
N ASN A 5 -62.22 -6.12 6.38
CA ASN A 5 -60.93 -5.62 6.81
C ASN A 5 -60.01 -5.65 5.57
N TYR A 6 -59.76 -4.52 4.95
CA TYR A 6 -58.82 -4.41 3.85
C TYR A 6 -57.40 -4.28 4.46
N ASP A 7 -56.68 -5.39 4.51
CA ASP A 7 -55.25 -5.37 4.80
C ASP A 7 -54.56 -4.67 3.62
N THR A 8 -54.01 -3.49 3.89
CA THR A 8 -53.14 -2.79 2.91
C THR A 8 -51.84 -3.52 2.83
N VAL A 9 -51.58 -4.16 1.70
CA VAL A 9 -50.26 -4.74 1.37
C VAL A 9 -49.40 -3.64 0.80
N SER A 10 -48.36 -3.25 1.52
CA SER A 10 -47.34 -2.33 1.03
C SER A 10 -46.34 -3.13 0.17
N VAL A 11 -46.34 -2.94 -1.12
CA VAL A 11 -45.35 -3.53 -2.03
C VAL A 11 -44.26 -2.50 -2.27
N SER A 12 -43.07 -2.72 -1.73
CA SER A 12 -41.88 -1.94 -2.04
C SER A 12 -41.16 -2.58 -3.22
N MET A 13 -41.13 -1.90 -4.35
CA MET A 13 -40.33 -2.30 -5.51
C MET A 13 -39.05 -1.46 -5.55
N PRO A 14 -37.87 -2.04 -5.24
CA PRO A 14 -36.62 -1.32 -5.37
C PRO A 14 -36.35 -1.05 -6.86
N VAL A 15 -36.11 0.22 -7.20
CA VAL A 15 -35.65 0.62 -8.53
C VAL A 15 -34.16 0.40 -8.61
N LEU A 16 -33.73 -0.62 -9.35
CA LEU A 16 -32.33 -0.87 -9.63
C LEU A 16 -31.86 -0.03 -10.83
N MET A 17 -30.67 0.52 -10.72
CA MET A 17 -29.97 1.23 -11.77
C MET A 17 -28.75 0.41 -12.22
N ASN A 18 -28.45 0.46 -13.51
CA ASN A 18 -27.20 -0.07 -14.05
C ASN A 18 -26.21 1.09 -14.24
N LYS A 19 -24.96 0.86 -13.90
CA LYS A 19 -23.89 1.84 -14.05
C LYS A 19 -22.58 1.15 -14.45
N ASP A 20 -21.87 1.76 -15.41
CA ASP A 20 -20.48 1.42 -15.68
C ASP A 20 -19.61 2.10 -14.61
N LEU A 21 -18.90 1.29 -13.86
CA LEU A 21 -18.09 1.71 -12.72
C LEU A 21 -16.62 1.56 -13.07
N PRO A 22 -15.88 2.66 -13.25
CA PRO A 22 -14.44 2.62 -13.50
C PRO A 22 -13.70 1.96 -12.35
N LEU A 23 -12.72 1.13 -12.68
CA LEU A 23 -11.80 0.50 -11.73
C LEU A 23 -10.56 1.37 -11.57
N THR A 24 -10.13 1.57 -10.35
CA THR A 24 -8.97 2.39 -10.01
C THR A 24 -8.13 1.76 -8.91
N VAL A 25 -6.92 2.29 -8.71
CA VAL A 25 -5.98 1.87 -7.68
C VAL A 25 -5.63 3.06 -6.81
N SER A 26 -5.57 2.87 -5.51
CA SER A 26 -5.03 3.83 -4.58
C SER A 26 -3.54 3.62 -4.43
N LEU A 27 -2.74 4.67 -4.63
CA LEU A 27 -1.29 4.64 -4.46
C LEU A 27 -0.93 5.21 -3.10
N VAL A 28 -0.07 4.53 -2.36
CA VAL A 28 0.45 4.97 -1.06
C VAL A 28 1.97 4.79 -1.03
N GLY A 29 2.63 5.44 -0.08
CA GLY A 29 4.08 5.41 0.01
C GLY A 29 4.74 6.36 -0.98
N GLY A 30 6.00 6.14 -1.24
CA GLY A 30 6.79 7.07 -2.06
C GLY A 30 8.06 6.41 -2.58
N ALA A 31 9.17 6.58 -1.85
CA ALA A 31 10.52 6.21 -2.30
C ALA A 31 10.83 6.85 -3.67
N GLY A 32 10.57 8.16 -3.78
CA GLY A 32 10.76 8.93 -5.01
C GLY A 32 9.64 8.80 -6.05
N ALA A 33 8.76 7.81 -5.93
CA ALA A 33 7.61 7.66 -6.82
C ALA A 33 6.42 8.50 -6.33
N THR A 34 5.74 9.12 -7.28
CA THR A 34 4.55 9.96 -7.09
C THR A 34 3.53 9.62 -8.17
N GLU A 35 2.30 10.11 -8.04
CA GLU A 35 1.28 9.93 -9.08
C GLU A 35 1.74 10.47 -10.44
N ASP A 36 2.54 11.55 -10.47
CA ASP A 36 3.01 12.19 -11.70
C ASP A 36 4.01 11.33 -12.50
N ASN A 37 4.80 10.51 -11.83
CA ASN A 37 5.79 9.65 -12.48
C ASN A 37 5.38 8.17 -12.55
N CYS A 38 4.16 7.84 -12.08
CA CYS A 38 3.57 6.51 -12.16
C CYS A 38 2.57 6.42 -13.31
N VAL A 39 2.66 5.35 -14.08
CA VAL A 39 1.63 4.94 -15.04
C VAL A 39 0.88 3.77 -14.47
N VAL A 40 -0.41 3.92 -14.28
CA VAL A 40 -1.30 2.90 -13.72
C VAL A 40 -2.24 2.42 -14.83
N GLU A 41 -2.27 1.11 -15.03
CA GLU A 41 -3.20 0.43 -15.94
C GLU A 41 -3.99 -0.60 -15.17
N VAL A 42 -5.32 -0.59 -15.34
CA VAL A 42 -6.23 -1.56 -14.74
C VAL A 42 -7.03 -2.22 -15.85
N GLU A 43 -7.08 -3.53 -15.88
CA GLU A 43 -7.81 -4.30 -16.88
C GLU A 43 -8.74 -5.33 -16.20
N PRO A 44 -10.06 -5.27 -16.45
CA PRO A 44 -10.78 -4.31 -17.30
C PRO A 44 -10.76 -2.89 -16.71
N LYS A 45 -10.95 -1.88 -17.55
CA LYS A 45 -11.00 -0.47 -17.10
C LYS A 45 -12.25 -0.13 -16.29
N SER A 46 -13.33 -0.85 -16.53
CA SER A 46 -14.61 -0.70 -15.85
C SER A 46 -15.37 -2.01 -15.82
N ILE A 47 -16.31 -2.11 -14.90
CA ILE A 47 -17.31 -3.19 -14.86
C ILE A 47 -18.71 -2.59 -14.85
N GLN A 48 -19.68 -3.34 -15.40
CA GLN A 48 -21.08 -2.98 -15.28
C GLN A 48 -21.68 -3.58 -14.01
N VAL A 49 -22.32 -2.73 -13.22
CA VAL A 49 -22.97 -3.13 -11.97
C VAL A 49 -24.41 -2.68 -11.92
N ALA A 50 -25.25 -3.45 -11.22
CA ALA A 50 -26.61 -3.07 -10.87
C ALA A 50 -26.73 -2.91 -9.36
N GLY A 51 -27.50 -1.93 -8.92
CA GLY A 51 -27.72 -1.67 -7.51
C GLY A 51 -28.78 -0.59 -7.27
N ASP A 52 -28.98 -0.29 -5.99
CA ASP A 52 -29.87 0.81 -5.61
C ASP A 52 -29.37 2.14 -6.17
N THR A 53 -30.30 2.95 -6.69
CA THR A 53 -30.00 4.24 -7.31
C THR A 53 -29.25 5.18 -6.36
N THR A 54 -29.59 5.17 -5.08
CA THR A 54 -28.97 6.05 -4.08
C THR A 54 -27.52 5.65 -3.76
N VAL A 55 -27.21 4.35 -3.84
CA VAL A 55 -25.85 3.81 -3.69
C VAL A 55 -25.02 4.13 -4.93
N LEU A 56 -25.53 3.84 -6.12
CA LEU A 56 -24.80 4.02 -7.38
C LEU A 56 -24.55 5.48 -7.75
N GLN A 57 -25.44 6.40 -7.34
CA GLN A 57 -25.22 7.84 -7.56
C GLN A 57 -24.02 8.39 -6.80
N LYS A 58 -23.69 7.81 -5.63
CA LYS A 58 -22.55 8.21 -4.79
C LYS A 58 -21.24 7.54 -5.19
N LEU A 59 -21.31 6.45 -5.95
CA LEU A 59 -20.17 5.64 -6.32
C LEU A 59 -19.68 6.03 -7.72
N ASN A 60 -18.58 6.77 -7.80
CA ASN A 60 -18.03 7.25 -9.08
C ASN A 60 -16.93 6.34 -9.64
N GLN A 61 -16.28 5.56 -8.79
CA GLN A 61 -15.21 4.63 -9.13
C GLN A 61 -15.11 3.55 -8.05
N LEU A 62 -14.49 2.44 -8.38
CA LEU A 62 -14.21 1.36 -7.46
C LEU A 62 -12.70 1.18 -7.30
N VAL A 63 -12.20 1.33 -6.09
CA VAL A 63 -10.79 1.07 -5.78
C VAL A 63 -10.62 -0.44 -5.63
N VAL A 64 -9.88 -1.07 -6.56
CA VAL A 64 -9.65 -2.52 -6.56
C VAL A 64 -8.46 -2.95 -5.73
N ALA A 65 -7.48 -2.06 -5.55
CA ALA A 65 -6.31 -2.31 -4.72
C ALA A 65 -5.72 -1.02 -4.16
N THR A 66 -5.01 -1.14 -3.05
CA THR A 66 -4.08 -0.13 -2.55
C THR A 66 -2.67 -0.67 -2.70
N VAL A 67 -1.82 0.04 -3.44
CA VAL A 67 -0.45 -0.39 -3.75
C VAL A 67 0.55 0.57 -3.12
N ASP A 68 1.47 0.01 -2.33
CA ASP A 68 2.59 0.76 -1.77
C ASP A 68 3.71 0.86 -2.82
N LEU A 69 3.98 2.10 -3.25
CA LEU A 69 5.02 2.40 -4.24
C LEU A 69 6.44 2.09 -3.74
N SER A 70 6.63 1.89 -2.45
CA SER A 70 7.91 1.46 -1.87
C SER A 70 8.12 -0.05 -1.88
N SER A 71 7.10 -0.84 -2.24
CA SER A 71 7.17 -2.31 -2.23
C SER A 71 7.82 -2.93 -3.47
N PHE A 72 8.04 -2.16 -4.54
CA PHE A 72 8.60 -2.64 -5.80
C PHE A 72 9.61 -1.64 -6.40
N ALA A 73 10.47 -2.11 -7.31
CA ALA A 73 11.51 -1.30 -7.91
C ALA A 73 10.97 -0.29 -8.95
N THR A 74 10.59 -0.74 -10.13
CA THR A 74 10.14 0.12 -11.23
C THR A 74 8.85 -0.35 -11.88
N SER A 75 8.43 -1.59 -11.63
CA SER A 75 7.22 -2.18 -12.18
C SER A 75 6.54 -3.10 -11.17
N TYR A 76 5.21 -3.09 -11.19
CA TYR A 76 4.35 -3.93 -10.39
C TYR A 76 3.24 -4.50 -11.26
N GLU A 77 2.94 -5.77 -11.12
CA GLU A 77 1.79 -6.43 -11.75
C GLU A 77 1.16 -7.40 -10.76
N ALA A 78 -0.15 -7.30 -10.60
CA ALA A 78 -0.91 -8.22 -9.77
C ALA A 78 -2.35 -8.39 -10.30
N THR A 79 -2.89 -9.59 -10.13
CA THR A 79 -4.32 -9.84 -10.31
C THR A 79 -5.00 -9.76 -8.94
N VAL A 80 -6.03 -8.93 -8.85
CA VAL A 80 -6.76 -8.66 -7.61
C VAL A 80 -8.24 -8.93 -7.80
N THR A 81 -8.89 -9.44 -6.76
CA THR A 81 -10.34 -9.61 -6.76
C THR A 81 -11.02 -8.25 -6.68
N ILE A 82 -12.04 -8.04 -7.50
CA ILE A 82 -12.82 -6.80 -7.50
C ILE A 82 -13.71 -6.78 -6.24
N PRO A 83 -13.51 -5.84 -5.30
CA PRO A 83 -14.22 -5.81 -4.02
C PRO A 83 -15.60 -5.19 -4.19
N LEU A 84 -16.56 -5.95 -4.67
CA LEU A 84 -17.94 -5.49 -4.83
C LEU A 84 -18.71 -5.72 -3.52
N GLY A 85 -19.36 -4.67 -3.01
CA GLY A 85 -20.23 -4.76 -1.84
C GLY A 85 -21.50 -5.60 -2.13
N ASN A 86 -22.09 -6.12 -1.06
CA ASN A 86 -23.28 -7.00 -1.16
C ASN A 86 -24.53 -6.27 -1.76
N ASP A 87 -24.51 -4.94 -1.74
CA ASP A 87 -25.59 -4.10 -2.28
C ASP A 87 -25.51 -3.90 -3.80
N LEU A 88 -24.45 -4.42 -4.42
CA LEU A 88 -24.18 -4.30 -5.84
C LEU A 88 -24.10 -5.68 -6.50
N LYS A 89 -24.71 -5.79 -7.67
CA LYS A 89 -24.66 -6.99 -8.50
C LYS A 89 -23.73 -6.74 -9.69
N ASN A 90 -22.73 -7.59 -9.85
CA ASN A 90 -21.86 -7.59 -11.02
C ASN A 90 -22.60 -8.13 -12.24
N LEU A 91 -22.73 -7.32 -13.27
CA LEU A 91 -23.34 -7.70 -14.54
C LEU A 91 -22.32 -8.09 -15.61
N SER A 92 -21.05 -7.69 -15.43
CA SER A 92 -19.98 -8.02 -16.37
C SER A 92 -19.50 -9.47 -16.29
N GLY A 93 -19.76 -10.16 -15.16
CA GLY A 93 -19.27 -11.51 -14.91
C GLY A 93 -17.76 -11.58 -14.58
N VAL A 94 -17.05 -10.44 -14.64
CA VAL A 94 -15.61 -10.35 -14.33
C VAL A 94 -15.43 -10.10 -12.84
N THR A 95 -14.73 -10.98 -12.16
CA THR A 95 -14.52 -10.95 -10.70
C THR A 95 -13.11 -10.51 -10.29
N GLU A 96 -12.19 -10.45 -11.25
CA GLU A 96 -10.80 -10.10 -11.03
C GLU A 96 -10.36 -9.00 -12.00
N ALA A 97 -9.40 -8.19 -11.55
CA ALA A 97 -8.77 -7.17 -12.38
C ALA A 97 -7.25 -7.32 -12.30
N THR A 98 -6.59 -7.11 -13.43
CA THR A 98 -5.12 -7.04 -13.49
C THR A 98 -4.70 -5.59 -13.33
N VAL A 99 -3.85 -5.32 -12.35
CA VAL A 99 -3.26 -4.02 -12.07
C VAL A 99 -1.81 -4.04 -12.52
N ARG A 100 -1.42 -3.08 -13.38
CA ARG A 100 -0.03 -2.84 -13.79
C ARG A 100 0.35 -1.42 -13.41
N ILE A 101 1.49 -1.28 -12.75
CA ILE A 101 2.05 0.03 -12.40
C ILE A 101 3.49 0.05 -12.89
N SER A 102 3.86 1.14 -13.56
CA SER A 102 5.24 1.39 -13.95
C SER A 102 5.68 2.78 -13.50
N VAL A 103 6.88 2.88 -12.95
CA VAL A 103 7.48 4.13 -12.48
C VAL A 103 8.49 4.60 -13.50
N ARG A 104 8.40 5.87 -13.94
CA ARG A 104 9.24 6.47 -14.96
C ARG A 104 10.25 7.44 -14.37
N GLY A 105 11.43 7.51 -15.00
CA GLY A 105 12.46 8.48 -14.64
C GLY A 105 13.17 8.22 -13.31
N LEU A 106 12.91 7.06 -12.70
CA LEU A 106 13.60 6.61 -11.49
C LEU A 106 14.46 5.39 -11.78
N GLU A 107 15.58 5.32 -11.09
CA GLU A 107 16.51 4.18 -11.10
C GLU A 107 16.71 3.65 -9.70
N THR A 108 17.27 2.46 -9.58
CA THR A 108 17.58 1.83 -8.31
C THR A 108 19.07 1.56 -8.17
N ALA A 109 19.59 1.72 -6.96
CA ALA A 109 20.94 1.36 -6.58
C ALA A 109 20.95 0.64 -5.23
N LYS A 110 21.93 -0.24 -5.03
CA LYS A 110 22.18 -0.86 -3.72
C LYS A 110 23.19 -0.02 -2.97
N VAL A 111 22.86 0.28 -1.71
CA VAL A 111 23.71 1.03 -0.78
C VAL A 111 23.84 0.23 0.50
N THR A 112 25.06 -0.04 0.94
CA THR A 112 25.31 -0.71 2.22
C THR A 112 25.28 0.31 3.35
N ALA A 113 24.18 0.34 4.11
CA ALA A 113 23.97 1.25 5.23
C ALA A 113 24.66 0.70 6.48
N THR A 114 25.42 1.55 7.16
CA THR A 114 26.09 1.27 8.44
C THR A 114 25.55 2.13 9.59
N ASN A 115 24.81 3.20 9.28
CA ASN A 115 24.18 4.06 10.26
C ASN A 115 22.85 3.44 10.73
N ILE A 116 22.94 2.52 11.69
CA ILE A 116 21.80 1.81 12.27
C ILE A 116 21.59 2.32 13.69
N THR A 117 20.39 2.83 13.99
CA THR A 117 20.03 3.42 15.28
C THR A 117 18.75 2.81 15.83
N THR A 118 18.58 2.86 17.15
CA THR A 118 17.38 2.40 17.84
C THR A 118 16.64 3.55 18.50
N THR A 119 15.32 3.43 18.58
CA THR A 119 14.43 4.38 19.27
C THR A 119 13.41 3.61 20.14
N GLY A 120 12.69 4.33 20.98
CA GLY A 120 11.55 3.77 21.73
C GLY A 120 11.91 2.92 22.96
N THR A 121 13.18 2.88 23.38
CA THR A 121 13.58 2.15 24.60
C THR A 121 14.64 2.94 25.40
N ASN A 122 14.58 2.80 26.72
CA ASN A 122 15.61 3.28 27.65
C ASN A 122 16.51 2.12 28.13
N ARG A 123 16.25 0.90 27.69
CA ARG A 123 17.05 -0.29 28.03
C ARG A 123 18.33 -0.30 27.20
N ARG A 124 19.38 -0.89 27.79
CA ARG A 124 20.59 -1.18 27.04
C ARG A 124 20.32 -2.31 26.05
N VAL A 125 20.54 -2.06 24.79
CA VAL A 125 20.41 -3.02 23.70
C VAL A 125 21.70 -3.02 22.87
N GLU A 126 21.98 -4.14 22.24
CA GLU A 126 23.11 -4.29 21.33
C GLU A 126 22.57 -4.56 19.91
N ILE A 127 22.96 -3.75 18.95
CA ILE A 127 22.61 -3.95 17.54
C ILE A 127 23.58 -4.98 16.96
N MET A 128 23.07 -6.17 16.66
CA MET A 128 23.88 -7.27 16.12
C MET A 128 24.14 -7.14 14.62
N THR A 129 23.26 -6.45 13.90
CA THR A 129 23.41 -6.16 12.47
C THR A 129 24.30 -4.95 12.31
N THR A 130 25.51 -5.12 11.80
CA THR A 130 26.50 -4.02 11.65
C THR A 130 26.36 -3.28 10.33
N SER A 131 25.77 -3.91 9.32
CA SER A 131 25.52 -3.33 8.01
C SER A 131 24.26 -3.92 7.39
N LEU A 132 23.62 -3.19 6.51
CA LEU A 132 22.39 -3.58 5.83
C LEU A 132 22.43 -3.14 4.37
N ASP A 133 22.25 -4.08 3.44
CA ASP A 133 22.15 -3.76 2.04
C ASP A 133 20.74 -3.25 1.73
N VAL A 134 20.68 -1.97 1.39
CA VAL A 134 19.45 -1.25 1.12
C VAL A 134 19.34 -0.95 -0.37
N THR A 135 18.20 -1.25 -0.97
CA THR A 135 17.90 -0.80 -2.33
C THR A 135 17.24 0.58 -2.26
N VAL A 136 17.89 1.57 -2.83
CA VAL A 136 17.40 2.95 -2.91
C VAL A 136 16.88 3.20 -4.32
N ARG A 137 15.79 3.95 -4.44
CA ARG A 137 15.24 4.43 -5.70
C ARG A 137 15.25 5.96 -5.70
N ALA A 138 15.73 6.54 -6.79
CA ALA A 138 15.84 7.99 -6.97
C ALA A 138 15.84 8.33 -8.47
N PRO A 139 15.67 9.61 -8.84
CA PRO A 139 15.90 10.08 -10.20
C PRO A 139 17.30 9.71 -10.70
N ALA A 140 17.40 9.42 -12.01
CA ALA A 140 18.63 8.97 -12.65
C ALA A 140 19.82 9.94 -12.46
N ASP A 141 19.55 11.22 -12.34
CA ASP A 141 20.55 12.28 -12.13
C ASP A 141 21.04 12.38 -10.69
N THR A 142 20.29 11.83 -9.73
CA THR A 142 20.60 11.90 -8.29
C THR A 142 21.01 10.58 -7.69
N ILE A 143 20.65 9.45 -8.29
CA ILE A 143 20.90 8.11 -7.72
C ILE A 143 22.39 7.86 -7.44
N SER A 144 23.29 8.32 -8.33
CA SER A 144 24.75 8.17 -8.18
C SER A 144 25.37 9.00 -7.07
N GLN A 145 24.64 9.97 -6.54
CA GLN A 145 25.09 10.86 -5.45
C GLN A 145 24.73 10.31 -4.06
N ILE A 146 23.89 9.29 -4.01
CA ILE A 146 23.46 8.68 -2.76
C ILE A 146 24.49 7.67 -2.30
N THR A 147 25.06 7.93 -1.11
CA THR A 147 26.10 7.09 -0.49
C THR A 147 25.60 6.48 0.83
N ALA A 148 26.40 5.66 1.46
CA ALA A 148 26.11 5.07 2.77
C ALA A 148 25.79 6.13 3.85
N ASP A 149 26.43 7.30 3.78
CA ASP A 149 26.23 8.39 4.74
C ASP A 149 24.83 9.03 4.64
N ASN A 150 24.19 8.89 3.49
CA ASN A 150 22.83 9.38 3.28
C ASN A 150 21.75 8.39 3.76
N VAL A 151 22.10 7.12 4.01
CA VAL A 151 21.15 6.09 4.37
C VAL A 151 21.17 5.83 5.86
N ARG A 152 20.05 6.12 6.51
CA ARG A 152 19.86 5.94 7.96
C ARG A 152 18.80 4.89 8.22
N VAL A 153 19.15 3.88 9.02
CA VAL A 153 18.27 2.78 9.44
C VAL A 153 17.82 3.03 10.87
N VAL A 154 16.51 3.02 11.10
CA VAL A 154 15.91 3.27 12.41
C VAL A 154 15.06 2.07 12.84
N VAL A 155 15.36 1.53 14.00
CA VAL A 155 14.65 0.40 14.61
C VAL A 155 13.84 0.92 15.79
N ASP A 156 12.50 0.79 15.72
CA ASP A 156 11.61 1.18 16.80
C ASP A 156 11.38 0.03 17.77
N LEU A 157 11.86 0.19 18.97
CA LEU A 157 11.80 -0.80 20.06
C LEU A 157 10.65 -0.55 21.05
N THR A 158 9.73 0.36 20.76
CA THR A 158 8.63 0.73 21.68
C THR A 158 7.81 -0.49 22.12
N ASN A 159 7.57 -1.44 21.22
CA ASN A 159 6.76 -2.64 21.47
C ASN A 159 7.57 -3.83 22.04
N TYR A 160 8.89 -3.66 22.25
CA TYR A 160 9.80 -4.73 22.67
C TYR A 160 10.26 -4.60 24.14
N ARG A 161 9.48 -3.90 24.98
CA ARG A 161 9.87 -3.57 26.38
C ARG A 161 10.10 -4.79 27.28
N ALA A 162 9.36 -5.86 27.06
CA ALA A 162 9.46 -7.10 27.85
C ALA A 162 10.31 -8.19 27.17
N THR A 163 10.97 -7.88 26.05
CA THR A 163 11.72 -8.83 25.24
C THR A 163 13.11 -9.09 25.85
N SER A 164 13.60 -10.31 25.75
CA SER A 164 14.97 -10.72 26.12
C SER A 164 15.59 -11.57 25.01
N GLY A 165 16.91 -11.58 24.93
CA GLY A 165 17.64 -12.30 23.88
C GLY A 165 17.69 -11.54 22.56
N THR A 166 18.01 -12.25 21.48
CA THR A 166 18.16 -11.66 20.13
C THR A 166 16.88 -11.81 19.34
N VAL A 167 16.39 -10.71 18.80
CA VAL A 167 15.16 -10.65 18.01
C VAL A 167 15.41 -9.87 16.72
N ALA A 168 14.82 -10.35 15.61
CA ALA A 168 14.75 -9.62 14.36
C ALA A 168 13.60 -8.59 14.43
N VAL A 169 13.94 -7.31 14.32
CA VAL A 169 12.99 -6.20 14.43
C VAL A 169 12.89 -5.49 13.09
N PRO A 170 11.65 -5.20 12.59
CA PRO A 170 11.48 -4.40 11.40
C PRO A 170 12.13 -3.03 11.54
N ALA A 171 12.82 -2.60 10.48
CA ALA A 171 13.53 -1.34 10.44
C ALA A 171 12.94 -0.42 9.36
N LYS A 172 12.89 0.87 9.68
CA LYS A 172 12.58 1.92 8.71
C LYS A 172 13.87 2.50 8.17
N VAL A 173 13.92 2.70 6.86
CA VAL A 173 15.10 3.26 6.19
C VAL A 173 14.74 4.62 5.61
N TYR A 174 15.60 5.59 5.88
CA TYR A 174 15.49 6.97 5.40
C TYR A 174 16.69 7.31 4.53
N VAL A 175 16.45 8.09 3.49
CA VAL A 175 17.50 8.65 2.62
C VAL A 175 17.57 10.15 2.91
N ASP A 176 18.53 10.54 3.72
CA ASP A 176 18.66 11.91 4.17
C ASP A 176 19.37 12.77 3.09
N GLY A 177 18.88 14.00 2.91
CA GLY A 177 19.41 14.95 1.93
C GLY A 177 18.78 14.89 0.54
N PHE A 178 17.91 13.90 0.26
CA PHE A 178 17.26 13.72 -1.04
C PHE A 178 15.76 13.54 -0.87
N SER A 179 14.98 14.58 -1.12
CA SER A 179 13.52 14.57 -0.94
C SER A 179 12.76 13.67 -1.95
N ASN A 180 13.40 13.42 -3.10
CA ASN A 180 12.87 12.61 -4.20
C ASN A 180 13.49 11.20 -4.28
N ALA A 181 14.10 10.75 -3.19
CA ALA A 181 14.67 9.42 -3.05
C ALA A 181 14.07 8.69 -1.85
N GLY A 182 14.17 7.36 -1.85
CA GLY A 182 13.77 6.53 -0.72
C GLY A 182 14.17 5.10 -0.88
N ALA A 183 14.15 4.36 0.23
CA ALA A 183 14.39 2.94 0.23
C ALA A 183 13.15 2.16 -0.21
N ILE A 184 13.35 1.08 -0.95
CA ILE A 184 12.32 0.14 -1.38
C ILE A 184 12.57 -1.22 -0.73
N GLY A 185 11.48 -1.93 -0.42
CA GLY A 185 11.50 -3.22 0.25
C GLY A 185 11.36 -3.13 1.76
N GLU A 186 11.37 -4.29 2.39
CA GLU A 186 11.28 -4.45 3.84
C GLU A 186 12.62 -4.84 4.41
N TYR A 187 12.97 -4.29 5.56
CA TYR A 187 14.25 -4.49 6.22
C TYR A 187 14.06 -4.92 7.66
N VAL A 188 14.96 -5.77 8.14
CA VAL A 188 14.98 -6.22 9.52
C VAL A 188 16.41 -6.08 10.09
N VAL A 189 16.48 -5.76 11.36
CA VAL A 189 17.73 -5.63 12.11
C VAL A 189 17.67 -6.54 13.33
N ASN A 190 18.72 -7.32 13.56
CA ASN A 190 18.83 -8.14 14.73
C ASN A 190 19.33 -7.30 15.91
N VAL A 191 18.54 -7.28 16.98
CA VAL A 191 18.81 -6.54 18.22
C VAL A 191 18.86 -7.53 19.39
N HIS A 192 19.91 -7.46 20.18
CA HIS A 192 20.04 -8.24 21.41
C HIS A 192 19.63 -7.38 22.60
N PHE A 193 18.65 -7.87 23.37
CA PHE A 193 18.21 -7.26 24.60
C PHE A 193 18.98 -7.88 25.76
N THR A 194 19.90 -7.12 26.35
CA THR A 194 20.57 -7.51 27.58
C THR A 194 19.56 -7.51 28.71
N GLY A 195 19.47 -8.63 29.46
CA GLY A 195 18.57 -8.72 30.60
C GLY A 195 18.78 -7.57 31.58
N GLY A 196 17.67 -7.00 32.06
CA GLY A 196 17.70 -6.06 33.19
C GLY A 196 17.75 -6.82 34.49
#